data_32b0653ccc401f6ca7aebbc4b419a48c
#
_entry.id   32b0653ccc401f6ca7aebbc4b419a48c
#
_cell.length_a   1.000
_cell.length_b   1.000
_cell.length_c   1.000
_cell.angle_alpha   90.00
_cell.angle_beta   90.00
_cell.angle_gamma   90.00
#
_symmetry.space_group_name_H-M   'P 1'
#
loop_
_entity.id
_entity.type
_entity.pdbx_description
1 polymer ?
#
loop_
_entity_poly.entity_id
_entity_poly.type
_entity_poly.pdbx_seq_one_letter_code
_entity_poly.pdbx_strand_id
1 'polypeptide(L)'
;CPMILAVDEIYSKIRNLKYRHINPSLLTLFPDEMDTYEPYVIREAMNNAIAHQDYSKGGMINIVEYEDRLVFSNKGSFIPGTVQKVLENDAPEEIYHNRFLAAAMVELKMVDTIGSGIRKMFGFQRQRLFPMPDYSFDDEKVKVTIIGKVLDLKYADMLAKNTSLSLSVIEMLNRVQLGRKLTDAEIIYLRNKGLVEGRKNALTISKPLAQKVGQIASYTLNKGFDDEYYRDLIVKALKQHGSISRKDVEALLIKKLPDVLDEKQKLNKIGNLLTQLRVAGIICVGEKKRWVLK
;
A
#
# COMPACT_ATOMS: atom_id res chain seq x y z
N CYS A 1 17.16 12.43 -30.62
CA CYS A 1 18.21 12.44 -29.59
C CYS A 1 18.80 11.03 -29.46
N PRO A 2 20.15 10.88 -29.42
CA PRO A 2 20.77 9.60 -29.08
C PRO A 2 20.29 9.11 -27.71
N MET A 3 20.06 7.80 -27.58
CA MET A 3 19.44 7.20 -26.40
C MET A 3 20.25 7.46 -25.10
N ILE A 4 21.58 7.54 -25.22
CA ILE A 4 22.46 7.88 -24.10
C ILE A 4 22.20 9.27 -23.51
N LEU A 5 21.78 10.24 -24.34
CA LEU A 5 21.48 11.62 -23.91
C LEU A 5 20.01 11.78 -23.48
N ALA A 6 19.14 10.82 -23.85
CA ALA A 6 17.71 10.91 -23.59
C ALA A 6 17.40 10.95 -22.09
N VAL A 7 18.17 10.25 -21.27
CA VAL A 7 17.96 10.18 -19.82
C VAL A 7 18.16 11.55 -19.18
N ASP A 8 19.25 12.25 -19.52
CA ASP A 8 19.54 13.60 -18.98
C ASP A 8 18.55 14.63 -19.53
N GLU A 9 18.21 14.53 -20.81
CA GLU A 9 17.22 15.42 -21.43
C GLU A 9 15.83 15.27 -20.77
N ILE A 10 15.38 14.05 -20.51
CA ILE A 10 14.10 13.79 -19.84
C ILE A 10 14.16 14.28 -18.40
N TYR A 11 15.26 14.00 -17.68
CA TYR A 11 15.43 14.47 -16.32
C TYR A 11 15.29 16.01 -16.24
N SER A 12 15.88 16.74 -17.17
CA SER A 12 15.79 18.20 -17.23
C SER A 12 14.38 18.74 -17.49
N LYS A 13 13.48 17.92 -18.03
CA LYS A 13 12.08 18.28 -18.32
C LYS A 13 11.11 17.99 -17.17
N ILE A 14 11.52 17.20 -16.17
CA ILE A 14 10.70 16.95 -14.98
C ILE A 14 10.60 18.23 -14.16
N ARG A 15 9.38 18.64 -13.81
CA ARG A 15 9.10 19.93 -13.17
C ARG A 15 9.11 19.84 -11.66
N ASN A 16 8.57 18.74 -11.09
CA ASN A 16 8.37 18.56 -9.64
C ASN A 16 9.56 17.86 -8.99
N LEU A 17 10.79 18.28 -9.31
CA LEU A 17 12.01 17.70 -8.74
C LEU A 17 12.21 18.06 -7.27
N LYS A 18 11.61 19.16 -6.82
CA LYS A 18 11.75 19.64 -5.44
C LYS A 18 10.41 20.00 -4.85
N TYR A 19 10.22 19.66 -3.59
CA TYR A 19 9.09 20.16 -2.81
C TYR A 19 9.58 20.86 -1.55
N ARG A 20 8.76 21.79 -1.05
CA ARG A 20 9.07 22.56 0.15
C ARG A 20 8.24 22.01 1.30
N HIS A 21 8.93 21.63 2.36
CA HIS A 21 8.30 21.15 3.59
C HIS A 21 8.57 22.14 4.71
N ILE A 22 7.48 22.62 5.35
CA ILE A 22 7.58 23.43 6.56
C ILE A 22 7.61 22.45 7.73
N ASN A 23 8.75 22.37 8.41
CA ASN A 23 8.87 21.60 9.64
C ASN A 23 8.44 22.47 10.82
N PRO A 24 7.27 22.22 11.43
CA PRO A 24 6.77 23.05 12.54
C PRO A 24 7.64 22.94 13.80
N SER A 25 8.52 21.95 13.89
CA SER A 25 9.44 21.75 15.01
C SER A 25 10.73 22.57 14.88
N LEU A 26 11.03 23.06 13.69
CA LEU A 26 12.19 23.92 13.44
C LEU A 26 11.68 25.36 13.33
N LEU A 27 12.16 26.23 14.21
CA LEU A 27 11.89 27.68 14.18
C LEU A 27 12.58 28.36 12.98
N THR A 28 12.54 27.75 11.81
CA THR A 28 13.08 28.29 10.57
C THR A 28 11.99 29.02 9.83
N LEU A 29 12.25 30.27 9.45
CA LEU A 29 11.35 31.13 8.66
C LEU A 29 11.21 30.64 7.20
N PHE A 30 12.08 29.75 6.77
CA PHE A 30 12.12 29.22 5.39
C PHE A 30 11.80 27.72 5.40
N PRO A 31 10.98 27.25 4.44
CA PRO A 31 10.73 25.82 4.27
C PRO A 31 12.01 25.11 3.81
N ASP A 32 12.24 23.92 4.32
CA ASP A 32 13.30 23.06 3.82
C ASP A 32 12.95 22.56 2.41
N GLU A 33 13.89 22.69 1.46
CA GLU A 33 13.75 22.10 0.14
C GLU A 33 14.23 20.65 0.17
N MET A 34 13.37 19.73 -0.23
CA MET A 34 13.69 18.32 -0.36
C MET A 34 13.48 17.88 -1.81
N ASP A 35 14.35 16.98 -2.28
CA ASP A 35 14.12 16.36 -3.58
C ASP A 35 12.84 15.52 -3.54
N THR A 36 11.94 15.75 -4.49
CA THR A 36 10.72 14.94 -4.64
C THR A 36 11.09 13.51 -5.01
N TYR A 37 12.06 13.35 -5.89
CA TYR A 37 12.55 12.05 -6.34
C TYR A 37 14.07 11.98 -6.19
N GLU A 38 14.56 10.85 -5.72
CA GLU A 38 15.99 10.58 -5.72
C GLU A 38 16.48 10.49 -7.19
N PRO A 39 17.51 11.26 -7.60
CA PRO A 39 18.00 11.26 -8.99
C PRO A 39 18.35 9.86 -9.50
N TYR A 40 18.92 9.02 -8.64
CA TYR A 40 19.22 7.63 -8.96
C TYR A 40 17.95 6.84 -9.34
N VAL A 41 16.86 7.03 -8.60
CA VAL A 41 15.60 6.29 -8.81
C VAL A 41 15.00 6.65 -10.17
N ILE A 42 15.02 7.92 -10.55
CA ILE A 42 14.55 8.37 -11.88
C ILE A 42 15.40 7.75 -12.98
N ARG A 43 16.72 7.88 -12.87
CA ARG A 43 17.67 7.34 -13.86
C ARG A 43 17.52 5.84 -14.01
N GLU A 44 17.42 5.11 -12.92
CA GLU A 44 17.25 3.66 -12.93
C GLU A 44 15.93 3.24 -13.58
N ALA A 45 14.82 3.91 -13.26
CA ALA A 45 13.52 3.64 -13.88
C ALA A 45 13.54 3.89 -15.40
N MET A 46 14.21 4.95 -15.86
CA MET A 46 14.37 5.24 -17.28
C MET A 46 15.25 4.20 -17.98
N ASN A 47 16.40 3.89 -17.40
CA ASN A 47 17.33 2.90 -17.97
C ASN A 47 16.67 1.51 -18.03
N ASN A 48 15.92 1.11 -17.01
CA ASN A 48 15.17 -0.14 -17.03
C ASN A 48 14.11 -0.14 -18.14
N ALA A 49 13.38 0.97 -18.32
CA ALA A 49 12.40 1.08 -19.39
C ALA A 49 13.06 0.96 -20.77
N ILE A 50 14.25 1.51 -20.97
CA ILE A 50 15.03 1.43 -22.22
C ILE A 50 15.55 -0.01 -22.44
N ALA A 51 16.21 -0.60 -21.43
CA ALA A 51 16.84 -1.91 -21.55
C ALA A 51 15.82 -3.05 -21.75
N HIS A 52 14.64 -2.92 -21.15
CA HIS A 52 13.60 -3.94 -21.15
C HIS A 52 12.41 -3.66 -22.10
N GLN A 53 12.46 -2.59 -22.89
CA GLN A 53 11.50 -2.37 -23.96
C GLN A 53 11.58 -3.48 -24.98
N ASP A 54 10.45 -4.08 -25.32
CA ASP A 54 10.35 -5.00 -26.46
C ASP A 54 10.14 -4.19 -27.73
N TYR A 55 11.25 -3.86 -28.40
CA TYR A 55 11.25 -3.05 -29.63
C TYR A 55 10.61 -3.79 -30.81
N SER A 56 10.51 -5.13 -30.76
CA SER A 56 9.88 -5.91 -31.84
C SER A 56 8.36 -5.71 -31.88
N LYS A 57 7.75 -5.38 -30.75
CA LYS A 57 6.29 -5.15 -30.64
C LYS A 57 5.87 -3.73 -31.03
N GLY A 58 6.82 -2.87 -31.37
CA GLY A 58 6.54 -1.46 -31.57
C GLY A 58 6.10 -0.78 -30.25
N GLY A 59 5.79 0.50 -30.33
CA GLY A 59 5.35 1.29 -29.19
C GLY A 59 6.44 2.18 -28.63
N MET A 60 6.03 3.06 -27.72
CA MET A 60 6.90 4.06 -27.13
C MET A 60 7.08 3.79 -25.64
N ILE A 61 8.23 4.15 -25.12
CA ILE A 61 8.44 4.33 -23.68
C ILE A 61 7.70 5.61 -23.30
N ASN A 62 6.81 5.53 -22.31
CA ASN A 62 6.09 6.70 -21.84
C ASN A 62 6.54 7.04 -20.43
N ILE A 63 6.79 8.33 -20.19
CA ILE A 63 7.07 8.88 -18.88
C ILE A 63 6.04 9.97 -18.65
N VAL A 64 5.21 9.79 -17.63
CA VAL A 64 4.13 10.71 -17.29
C VAL A 64 4.38 11.28 -15.91
N GLU A 65 4.47 12.60 -15.85
CA GLU A 65 4.58 13.33 -14.60
C GLU A 65 3.19 13.74 -14.10
N TYR A 66 2.90 13.36 -12.86
CA TYR A 66 1.76 13.86 -12.09
C TYR A 66 2.27 14.75 -10.95
N GLU A 67 1.37 15.40 -10.25
CA GLU A 67 1.71 16.29 -9.13
C GLU A 67 2.49 15.58 -8.01
N ASP A 68 2.22 14.29 -7.79
CA ASP A 68 2.75 13.53 -6.66
C ASP A 68 3.56 12.30 -7.05
N ARG A 69 3.65 11.98 -8.35
CA ARG A 69 4.28 10.75 -8.82
C ARG A 69 4.78 10.84 -10.25
N LEU A 70 5.77 10.03 -10.55
CA LEU A 70 6.23 9.74 -11.91
C LEU A 70 5.78 8.31 -12.27
N VAL A 71 5.31 8.16 -13.50
CA VAL A 71 4.90 6.87 -14.06
C VAL A 71 5.73 6.58 -15.29
N PHE A 72 6.50 5.50 -15.25
CA PHE A 72 7.28 4.98 -16.36
C PHE A 72 6.58 3.76 -16.93
N SER A 73 6.47 3.65 -18.24
CA SER A 73 5.91 2.44 -18.85
C SER A 73 6.59 2.11 -20.18
N ASN A 74 6.81 0.82 -20.38
CA ASN A 74 7.39 0.26 -21.59
C ASN A 74 6.64 -1.00 -22.01
N LYS A 75 6.71 -1.36 -23.31
CA LYS A 75 6.21 -2.64 -23.82
C LYS A 75 7.20 -3.76 -23.49
N GLY A 76 6.67 -4.94 -23.21
CA GLY A 76 7.41 -6.14 -22.86
C GLY A 76 6.90 -6.80 -21.58
N SER A 77 7.41 -7.98 -21.30
CA SER A 77 7.13 -8.69 -20.05
C SER A 77 8.17 -8.34 -18.99
N PHE A 78 7.76 -8.42 -17.72
CA PHE A 78 8.70 -8.33 -16.61
C PHE A 78 9.42 -9.68 -16.46
N ILE A 79 10.64 -9.78 -17.00
CA ILE A 79 11.40 -11.03 -17.12
C ILE A 79 11.56 -11.76 -15.78
N PRO A 80 11.85 -11.10 -14.64
CA PRO A 80 11.93 -11.77 -13.34
C PRO A 80 10.62 -12.40 -12.86
N GLY A 81 9.50 -12.05 -13.48
CA GLY A 81 8.16 -12.51 -13.16
C GLY A 81 7.49 -11.72 -12.03
N THR A 82 8.17 -11.54 -10.90
CA THR A 82 7.63 -10.75 -9.76
C THR A 82 8.71 -9.86 -9.15
N VAL A 83 8.28 -8.71 -8.63
CA VAL A 83 9.16 -7.78 -7.88
C VAL A 83 9.72 -8.46 -6.63
N GLN A 84 8.90 -9.26 -5.96
CA GLN A 84 9.30 -10.01 -4.77
C GLN A 84 10.54 -10.86 -5.03
N LYS A 85 10.57 -11.57 -6.14
CA LYS A 85 11.70 -12.41 -6.55
C LYS A 85 12.99 -11.60 -6.74
N VAL A 86 12.87 -10.39 -7.32
CA VAL A 86 14.03 -9.48 -7.48
C VAL A 86 14.53 -8.96 -6.14
N LEU A 87 13.61 -8.67 -5.19
CA LEU A 87 13.99 -8.17 -3.87
C LEU A 87 14.66 -9.26 -2.99
N GLU A 88 14.35 -10.53 -3.22
CA GLU A 88 14.89 -11.67 -2.48
C GLU A 88 16.20 -12.22 -3.06
N ASN A 89 16.36 -12.15 -4.38
CA ASN A 89 17.54 -12.70 -5.07
C ASN A 89 18.71 -11.71 -5.03
N ASP A 90 19.89 -12.21 -4.75
CA ASP A 90 21.15 -11.44 -4.79
C ASP A 90 21.86 -11.50 -6.16
N ALA A 91 21.35 -12.32 -7.08
CA ALA A 91 21.93 -12.50 -8.41
C ALA A 91 21.24 -11.64 -9.47
N PRO A 92 21.97 -11.04 -10.42
CA PRO A 92 21.40 -10.33 -11.54
C PRO A 92 20.63 -11.31 -12.45
N GLU A 93 19.54 -10.81 -13.04
CA GLU A 93 18.90 -11.52 -14.15
C GLU A 93 19.83 -11.47 -15.38
N GLU A 94 20.18 -12.62 -15.91
CA GLU A 94 21.06 -12.72 -17.10
C GLU A 94 20.29 -12.54 -18.41
N ILE A 95 18.97 -12.38 -18.33
CA ILE A 95 18.09 -12.36 -19.49
C ILE A 95 17.60 -10.93 -19.75
N TYR A 96 17.86 -10.45 -20.95
CA TYR A 96 17.38 -9.15 -21.44
C TYR A 96 16.63 -9.34 -22.77
N HIS A 97 15.57 -8.56 -22.99
CA HIS A 97 14.91 -8.52 -24.30
C HIS A 97 15.90 -8.07 -25.40
N ASN A 98 16.79 -7.12 -25.05
CA ASN A 98 17.75 -6.53 -25.98
C ASN A 98 19.18 -6.70 -25.45
N ARG A 99 19.77 -7.87 -25.61
CA ARG A 99 21.10 -8.19 -25.08
C ARG A 99 22.18 -7.23 -25.55
N PHE A 100 22.18 -6.88 -26.85
CA PHE A 100 23.15 -5.95 -27.42
C PHE A 100 23.04 -4.56 -26.80
N LEU A 101 21.80 -4.04 -26.69
CA LEU A 101 21.56 -2.73 -26.09
C LEU A 101 21.93 -2.73 -24.59
N ALA A 102 21.55 -3.77 -23.85
CA ALA A 102 21.89 -3.89 -22.43
C ALA A 102 23.42 -3.93 -22.23
N ALA A 103 24.15 -4.69 -23.05
CA ALA A 103 25.61 -4.72 -23.00
C ALA A 103 26.23 -3.34 -23.28
N ALA A 104 25.74 -2.63 -24.30
CA ALA A 104 26.19 -1.26 -24.58
C ALA A 104 25.89 -0.30 -23.43
N MET A 105 24.73 -0.41 -22.78
CA MET A 105 24.37 0.42 -21.63
C MET A 105 25.26 0.13 -20.42
N VAL A 106 25.71 -1.10 -20.23
CA VAL A 106 26.67 -1.49 -19.19
C VAL A 106 28.03 -0.83 -19.47
N GLU A 107 28.56 -0.96 -20.68
CA GLU A 107 29.84 -0.32 -21.08
C GLU A 107 29.79 1.20 -20.91
N LEU A 108 28.65 1.82 -21.18
CA LEU A 108 28.43 3.24 -20.99
C LEU A 108 28.12 3.62 -19.52
N LYS A 109 28.15 2.67 -18.60
CA LYS A 109 27.83 2.84 -17.16
C LYS A 109 26.45 3.45 -16.91
N MET A 110 25.51 3.19 -17.79
CA MET A 110 24.10 3.58 -17.63
C MET A 110 23.36 2.65 -16.68
N VAL A 111 23.68 1.36 -16.71
CA VAL A 111 23.10 0.34 -15.83
C VAL A 111 24.18 -0.44 -15.08
N ASP A 112 23.86 -0.92 -13.89
CA ASP A 112 24.73 -1.76 -13.09
C ASP A 112 24.70 -3.21 -13.60
N THR A 113 25.85 -3.87 -13.61
CA THR A 113 25.99 -5.30 -13.95
C THR A 113 25.42 -6.24 -12.91
N ILE A 114 25.18 -5.75 -11.69
CA ILE A 114 24.90 -6.59 -10.52
C ILE A 114 23.38 -6.83 -10.33
N GLY A 115 22.49 -6.31 -11.21
CA GLY A 115 21.04 -6.48 -11.08
C GLY A 115 20.42 -5.84 -9.81
N SER A 116 21.17 -4.94 -9.17
CA SER A 116 20.78 -4.34 -7.89
C SER A 116 19.89 -3.10 -8.04
N GLY A 117 19.61 -2.65 -9.26
CA GLY A 117 18.95 -1.37 -9.53
C GLY A 117 17.59 -1.23 -8.87
N ILE A 118 16.70 -2.21 -9.05
CA ILE A 118 15.37 -2.23 -8.42
C ILE A 118 15.50 -2.24 -6.90
N ARG A 119 16.39 -3.05 -6.33
CA ARG A 119 16.61 -3.11 -4.87
C ARG A 119 17.09 -1.77 -4.31
N LYS A 120 17.99 -1.08 -5.05
CA LYS A 120 18.45 0.27 -4.67
C LYS A 120 17.31 1.29 -4.72
N MET A 121 16.43 1.23 -5.75
CA MET A 121 15.25 2.08 -5.82
C MET A 121 14.34 1.91 -4.59
N PHE A 122 14.08 0.66 -4.18
CA PHE A 122 13.32 0.36 -2.96
C PHE A 122 14.05 0.84 -1.71
N GLY A 123 15.37 0.66 -1.65
CA GLY A 123 16.21 1.14 -0.56
C GLY A 123 16.14 2.66 -0.37
N PHE A 124 16.25 3.42 -1.45
CA PHE A 124 16.13 4.89 -1.41
C PHE A 124 14.73 5.34 -0.97
N GLN A 125 13.66 4.74 -1.50
CA GLN A 125 12.31 5.07 -1.07
C GLN A 125 12.10 4.76 0.42
N ARG A 126 12.62 3.62 0.90
CA ARG A 126 12.60 3.27 2.32
C ARG A 126 13.34 4.28 3.19
N GLN A 127 14.56 4.68 2.81
CA GLN A 127 15.37 5.66 3.56
C GLN A 127 14.67 7.01 3.67
N ARG A 128 13.91 7.37 2.64
CA ARG A 128 13.11 8.60 2.59
C ARG A 128 11.74 8.47 3.23
N LEU A 129 11.39 7.29 3.74
CA LEU A 129 10.09 6.97 4.32
C LEU A 129 8.91 7.18 3.34
N PHE A 130 9.19 7.05 2.05
CA PHE A 130 8.22 7.19 0.97
C PHE A 130 7.58 5.83 0.64
N PRO A 131 6.43 5.81 -0.02
CA PRO A 131 5.86 4.58 -0.55
C PRO A 131 6.85 3.86 -1.47
N MET A 132 6.81 2.53 -1.45
CA MET A 132 7.64 1.72 -2.33
C MET A 132 7.23 1.90 -3.79
N PRO A 133 8.18 1.73 -4.76
CA PRO A 133 7.84 1.72 -6.17
C PRO A 133 6.76 0.67 -6.45
N ASP A 134 5.67 1.07 -7.12
CA ASP A 134 4.53 0.21 -7.45
C ASP A 134 4.64 -0.27 -8.89
N TYR A 135 4.73 -1.58 -9.06
CA TYR A 135 4.84 -2.24 -10.37
C TYR A 135 3.50 -2.84 -10.77
N SER A 136 3.05 -2.59 -11.99
CA SER A 136 1.94 -3.31 -12.60
C SER A 136 2.34 -3.89 -13.96
N PHE A 137 1.80 -5.06 -14.26
CA PHE A 137 2.11 -5.87 -15.42
C PHE A 137 0.81 -6.20 -16.15
N ASP A 138 0.37 -5.30 -17.02
CA ASP A 138 -0.87 -5.43 -17.77
C ASP A 138 -0.61 -5.33 -19.28
N ASP A 139 -1.31 -6.10 -20.10
CA ASP A 139 -1.30 -6.03 -21.57
C ASP A 139 0.12 -6.02 -22.19
N GLU A 140 0.98 -6.92 -21.73
CA GLU A 140 2.38 -6.95 -22.18
C GLU A 140 3.11 -5.62 -21.99
N LYS A 141 2.73 -4.90 -20.96
CA LYS A 141 3.32 -3.62 -20.57
C LYS A 141 3.79 -3.68 -19.13
N VAL A 142 5.00 -3.22 -18.88
CA VAL A 142 5.52 -2.97 -17.56
C VAL A 142 5.29 -1.50 -17.23
N LYS A 143 4.67 -1.23 -16.08
CA LYS A 143 4.46 0.11 -15.57
C LYS A 143 5.03 0.22 -14.16
N VAL A 144 5.84 1.26 -13.92
CA VAL A 144 6.43 1.58 -12.62
C VAL A 144 5.93 2.94 -12.18
N THR A 145 5.35 3.00 -11.00
CA THR A 145 4.90 4.26 -10.38
C THR A 145 5.80 4.59 -9.20
N ILE A 146 6.41 5.75 -9.22
CA ILE A 146 7.29 6.26 -8.17
C ILE A 146 6.62 7.46 -7.52
N ILE A 147 6.32 7.35 -6.23
CA ILE A 147 5.67 8.40 -5.46
C ILE A 147 6.75 9.24 -4.79
N GLY A 148 6.66 10.56 -4.98
CA GLY A 148 7.66 11.55 -4.55
C GLY A 148 7.35 12.22 -3.22
N LYS A 149 6.41 11.71 -2.44
CA LYS A 149 6.04 12.29 -1.14
C LYS A 149 5.57 11.24 -0.14
N VAL A 150 5.56 11.59 1.12
CA VAL A 150 4.89 10.80 2.15
C VAL A 150 3.37 10.88 1.93
N LEU A 151 2.72 9.75 1.67
CA LEU A 151 1.26 9.69 1.55
C LEU A 151 0.59 9.42 2.90
N ASP A 152 1.21 8.60 3.73
CA ASP A 152 0.72 8.23 5.06
C ASP A 152 1.84 8.39 6.09
N LEU A 153 1.68 9.36 6.99
CA LEU A 153 2.63 9.60 8.07
C LEU A 153 2.79 8.40 9.00
N LYS A 154 1.75 7.58 9.17
CA LYS A 154 1.81 6.39 10.02
C LYS A 154 2.62 5.29 9.36
N TYR A 155 2.50 5.14 8.04
CA TYR A 155 3.34 4.23 7.26
C TYR A 155 4.81 4.66 7.30
N ALA A 156 5.07 5.96 7.15
CA ALA A 156 6.41 6.53 7.28
C ALA A 156 7.01 6.27 8.67
N ASP A 157 6.23 6.49 9.73
CA ASP A 157 6.64 6.19 11.12
C ASP A 157 6.90 4.69 11.34
N MET A 158 6.11 3.81 10.71
CA MET A 158 6.37 2.37 10.70
C MET A 158 7.73 2.06 10.07
N LEU A 159 8.02 2.59 8.90
CA LEU A 159 9.30 2.36 8.23
C LEU A 159 10.47 2.84 9.10
N ALA A 160 10.33 4.01 9.73
CA ALA A 160 11.34 4.57 10.61
C ALA A 160 11.63 3.69 11.85
N LYS A 161 10.58 3.11 12.45
CA LYS A 161 10.69 2.31 13.69
C LYS A 161 11.06 0.85 13.45
N ASN A 162 10.87 0.31 12.25
CA ASN A 162 11.12 -1.10 11.94
C ASN A 162 12.23 -1.28 10.90
N THR A 163 13.43 -0.86 11.25
CA THR A 163 14.62 -0.92 10.38
C THR A 163 15.10 -2.35 10.07
N SER A 164 14.67 -3.34 10.84
CA SER A 164 15.03 -4.77 10.66
C SER A 164 14.21 -5.53 9.62
N LEU A 165 13.09 -4.96 9.16
CA LEU A 165 12.28 -5.61 8.12
C LEU A 165 13.00 -5.61 6.78
N SER A 166 12.97 -6.74 6.06
CA SER A 166 13.52 -6.81 4.70
C SER A 166 12.67 -6.00 3.72
N LEU A 167 13.25 -5.58 2.61
CA LEU A 167 12.54 -4.82 1.57
C LEU A 167 11.34 -5.61 1.01
N SER A 168 11.48 -6.92 0.88
CA SER A 168 10.40 -7.79 0.42
C SER A 168 9.20 -7.79 1.38
N VAL A 169 9.45 -7.83 2.68
CA VAL A 169 8.40 -7.75 3.70
C VAL A 169 7.74 -6.36 3.69
N ILE A 170 8.52 -5.30 3.58
CA ILE A 170 7.99 -3.94 3.51
C ILE A 170 7.10 -3.76 2.26
N GLU A 171 7.50 -4.31 1.12
CA GLU A 171 6.71 -4.29 -0.11
C GLU A 171 5.36 -5.02 0.07
N MET A 172 5.38 -6.23 0.65
CA MET A 172 4.15 -6.95 0.97
C MET A 172 3.24 -6.17 1.92
N LEU A 173 3.77 -5.56 2.97
CA LEU A 173 3.00 -4.74 3.90
C LEU A 173 2.45 -3.47 3.25
N ASN A 174 3.21 -2.87 2.32
CA ASN A 174 2.74 -1.74 1.51
C ASN A 174 1.53 -2.16 0.65
N ARG A 175 1.57 -3.34 0.00
CA ARG A 175 0.43 -3.87 -0.75
C ARG A 175 -0.80 -4.13 0.14
N VAL A 176 -0.60 -4.63 1.36
CA VAL A 176 -1.70 -4.80 2.33
C VAL A 176 -2.38 -3.47 2.62
N GLN A 177 -1.60 -2.42 2.91
CA GLN A 177 -2.15 -1.09 3.20
C GLN A 177 -2.88 -0.45 2.02
N LEU A 178 -2.37 -0.66 0.80
CA LEU A 178 -2.97 -0.16 -0.43
C LEU A 178 -4.16 -1.02 -0.90
N GLY A 179 -4.55 -2.05 -0.14
CA GLY A 179 -5.63 -2.97 -0.52
C GLY A 179 -5.31 -3.81 -1.76
N ARG A 180 -4.03 -3.96 -2.10
CA ARG A 180 -3.57 -4.78 -3.24
C ARG A 180 -3.61 -6.26 -2.89
N LYS A 181 -3.86 -7.08 -3.91
CA LYS A 181 -3.89 -8.55 -3.72
C LYS A 181 -2.49 -9.10 -3.44
N LEU A 182 -2.44 -10.04 -2.50
CA LEU A 182 -1.29 -10.88 -2.21
C LEU A 182 -1.58 -12.31 -2.67
N THR A 183 -0.54 -13.06 -2.97
CA THR A 183 -0.62 -14.51 -3.21
C THR A 183 -0.86 -15.26 -1.90
N ASP A 184 -1.36 -16.49 -2.00
CA ASP A 184 -1.60 -17.30 -0.80
C ASP A 184 -0.31 -17.60 -0.02
N ALA A 185 0.80 -17.81 -0.72
CA ALA A 185 2.11 -18.02 -0.12
C ALA A 185 2.58 -16.78 0.69
N GLU A 186 2.43 -15.58 0.12
CA GLU A 186 2.76 -14.33 0.81
C GLU A 186 1.87 -14.10 2.06
N ILE A 187 0.58 -14.40 1.95
CA ILE A 187 -0.35 -14.30 3.09
C ILE A 187 0.07 -15.25 4.21
N ILE A 188 0.36 -16.50 3.89
CA ILE A 188 0.82 -17.51 4.84
C ILE A 188 2.13 -17.05 5.50
N TYR A 189 3.08 -16.57 4.69
CA TYR A 189 4.36 -16.06 5.19
C TYR A 189 4.18 -14.91 6.19
N LEU A 190 3.39 -13.89 5.83
CA LEU A 190 3.15 -12.73 6.69
C LEU A 190 2.39 -13.11 7.97
N ARG A 191 1.45 -14.07 7.90
CA ARG A 191 0.73 -14.59 9.08
C ARG A 191 1.66 -15.36 10.02
N ASN A 192 2.51 -16.23 9.49
CA ASN A 192 3.49 -16.99 10.29
C ASN A 192 4.48 -16.05 11.00
N LYS A 193 4.78 -14.89 10.40
CA LYS A 193 5.59 -13.83 11.03
C LYS A 193 4.78 -12.94 11.99
N GLY A 194 3.47 -13.13 12.11
CA GLY A 194 2.61 -12.31 12.96
C GLY A 194 2.47 -10.85 12.47
N LEU A 195 2.72 -10.57 11.19
CA LEU A 195 2.76 -9.22 10.64
C LEU A 195 1.39 -8.75 10.13
N VAL A 196 0.52 -9.69 9.76
CA VAL A 196 -0.84 -9.40 9.27
C VAL A 196 -1.86 -10.30 9.92
N GLU A 197 -3.10 -9.82 9.98
CA GLU A 197 -4.26 -10.54 10.47
C GLU A 197 -5.50 -10.24 9.62
N GLY A 198 -6.59 -10.96 9.87
CA GLY A 198 -7.84 -10.78 9.12
C GLY A 198 -8.06 -11.87 8.06
N ARG A 199 -9.19 -11.76 7.34
CA ARG A 199 -9.53 -12.69 6.25
C ARG A 199 -8.72 -12.36 5.00
N LYS A 200 -8.57 -13.33 4.06
CA LYS A 200 -7.80 -13.17 2.81
C LYS A 200 -8.16 -11.90 2.03
N ASN A 201 -9.43 -11.54 1.97
CA ASN A 201 -9.91 -10.37 1.23
C ASN A 201 -9.98 -9.09 2.08
N ALA A 202 -9.55 -9.14 3.34
CA ALA A 202 -9.58 -8.06 4.30
C ALA A 202 -8.40 -8.19 5.27
N LEU A 203 -7.20 -8.23 4.69
CA LEU A 203 -5.97 -8.27 5.47
C LEU A 203 -5.67 -6.89 6.05
N THR A 204 -5.22 -6.89 7.30
CA THR A 204 -4.75 -5.70 8.00
C THR A 204 -3.41 -5.98 8.66
N ILE A 205 -2.64 -4.94 8.90
CA ILE A 205 -1.41 -5.05 9.70
C ILE A 205 -1.78 -5.51 11.11
N SER A 206 -1.03 -6.46 11.67
CA SER A 206 -1.31 -7.03 13.00
C SER A 206 -1.28 -5.98 14.11
N LYS A 207 -2.06 -6.21 15.17
CA LYS A 207 -2.15 -5.31 16.32
C LYS A 207 -0.79 -4.99 16.97
N PRO A 208 0.11 -5.95 17.24
CA PRO A 208 1.42 -5.66 17.80
C PRO A 208 2.27 -4.71 16.93
N LEU A 209 2.20 -4.88 15.61
CA LEU A 209 2.90 -4.01 14.68
C LEU A 209 2.22 -2.63 14.60
N ALA A 210 0.88 -2.61 14.51
CA ALA A 210 0.09 -1.37 14.50
C ALA A 210 0.30 -0.53 15.77
N GLN A 211 0.43 -1.16 16.93
CA GLN A 211 0.75 -0.47 18.18
C GLN A 211 2.13 0.19 18.16
N LYS A 212 3.14 -0.54 17.65
CA LYS A 212 4.49 0.02 17.49
C LYS A 212 4.54 1.24 16.57
N VAL A 213 3.62 1.32 15.63
CA VAL A 213 3.60 2.36 14.59
C VAL A 213 2.52 3.44 14.81
N GLY A 214 1.86 3.44 15.94
CA GLY A 214 0.83 4.44 16.25
C GLY A 214 -0.46 4.30 15.41
N GLN A 215 -0.67 3.16 14.76
CA GLN A 215 -1.83 2.89 13.90
C GLN A 215 -3.05 2.32 14.65
N ILE A 216 -3.12 2.48 15.96
CA ILE A 216 -4.21 1.92 16.78
C ILE A 216 -5.59 2.36 16.27
N ALA A 217 -5.73 3.65 15.91
CA ALA A 217 -6.99 4.18 15.42
C ALA A 217 -7.41 3.54 14.07
N SER A 218 -6.48 3.46 13.10
CA SER A 218 -6.73 2.82 11.79
C SER A 218 -6.95 1.32 11.93
N TYR A 219 -6.20 0.66 12.82
CA TYR A 219 -6.39 -0.74 13.15
C TYR A 219 -7.79 -0.99 13.72
N THR A 220 -8.21 -0.16 14.67
CA THR A 220 -9.54 -0.28 15.31
C THR A 220 -10.67 -0.03 14.30
N LEU A 221 -10.53 0.96 13.41
CA LEU A 221 -11.51 1.25 12.36
C LEU A 221 -11.61 0.12 11.33
N ASN A 222 -10.48 -0.47 10.92
CA ASN A 222 -10.45 -1.53 9.90
C ASN A 222 -10.92 -2.90 10.44
N LYS A 223 -10.57 -3.23 11.69
CA LYS A 223 -10.98 -4.49 12.33
C LYS A 223 -12.40 -4.41 12.90
N GLY A 224 -12.87 -3.20 13.20
CA GLY A 224 -14.08 -2.96 13.97
C GLY A 224 -13.84 -3.23 15.46
N PHE A 225 -14.81 -2.81 16.25
CA PHE A 225 -14.85 -3.13 17.66
C PHE A 225 -15.22 -4.62 17.85
N ASP A 226 -14.89 -5.18 19.00
CA ASP A 226 -15.32 -6.52 19.39
C ASP A 226 -16.86 -6.60 19.41
N ASP A 227 -17.41 -7.77 19.17
CA ASP A 227 -18.86 -7.99 19.19
C ASP A 227 -19.47 -7.62 20.54
N GLU A 228 -18.69 -7.70 21.63
CA GLU A 228 -19.07 -7.23 22.95
C GLU A 228 -19.35 -5.72 22.99
N TYR A 229 -18.49 -4.92 22.39
CA TYR A 229 -18.70 -3.47 22.27
C TYR A 229 -20.00 -3.10 21.55
N TYR A 230 -20.30 -3.79 20.44
CA TYR A 230 -21.54 -3.54 19.72
C TYR A 230 -22.78 -3.98 20.49
N ARG A 231 -22.70 -5.10 21.23
CA ARG A 231 -23.76 -5.55 22.14
C ARG A 231 -24.01 -4.54 23.24
N ASP A 232 -22.95 -4.01 23.86
CA ASP A 232 -23.05 -2.98 24.90
C ASP A 232 -23.68 -1.70 24.38
N LEU A 233 -23.37 -1.27 23.15
CA LEU A 233 -24.03 -0.12 22.53
C LEU A 233 -25.54 -0.34 22.37
N ILE A 234 -25.96 -1.53 21.94
CA ILE A 234 -27.40 -1.87 21.83
C ILE A 234 -28.05 -1.82 23.22
N VAL A 235 -27.45 -2.48 24.21
CA VAL A 235 -27.96 -2.50 25.59
C VAL A 235 -28.03 -1.10 26.19
N LYS A 236 -27.01 -0.28 25.96
CA LYS A 236 -26.99 1.13 26.43
C LYS A 236 -28.09 1.95 25.78
N ALA A 237 -28.31 1.80 24.48
CA ALA A 237 -29.39 2.48 23.77
C ALA A 237 -30.78 2.03 24.29
N LEU A 238 -30.95 0.73 24.59
CA LEU A 238 -32.16 0.21 25.19
C LEU A 238 -32.41 0.76 26.61
N LYS A 239 -31.36 0.84 27.43
CA LYS A 239 -31.45 1.49 28.76
C LYS A 239 -31.88 2.94 28.69
N GLN A 240 -31.40 3.66 27.68
CA GLN A 240 -31.64 5.07 27.50
C GLN A 240 -33.04 5.38 26.92
N HIS A 241 -33.50 4.56 25.96
CA HIS A 241 -34.74 4.83 25.21
C HIS A 241 -35.91 3.87 25.53
N GLY A 242 -35.69 2.89 26.41
CA GLY A 242 -36.67 1.88 26.79
C GLY A 242 -36.96 0.84 25.71
N SER A 243 -37.16 1.26 24.47
CA SER A 243 -37.38 0.38 23.33
C SER A 243 -36.79 0.94 22.04
N ILE A 244 -36.23 0.10 21.18
CA ILE A 244 -35.64 0.50 19.90
C ILE A 244 -36.14 -0.42 18.76
N SER A 245 -36.36 0.14 17.58
CA SER A 245 -36.68 -0.65 16.39
C SER A 245 -35.42 -1.24 15.76
N ARG A 246 -35.58 -2.24 14.86
CA ARG A 246 -34.46 -2.77 14.10
C ARG A 246 -33.79 -1.70 13.26
N LYS A 247 -34.57 -0.79 12.67
CA LYS A 247 -34.02 0.33 11.88
C LYS A 247 -33.17 1.27 12.73
N ASP A 248 -33.57 1.53 13.98
CA ASP A 248 -32.78 2.37 14.90
C ASP A 248 -31.45 1.71 15.24
N VAL A 249 -31.43 0.37 15.44
CA VAL A 249 -30.19 -0.39 15.67
C VAL A 249 -29.29 -0.36 14.44
N GLU A 250 -29.86 -0.49 13.25
CA GLU A 250 -29.13 -0.38 11.99
C GLU A 250 -28.51 1.01 11.84
N ALA A 251 -29.27 2.08 12.07
CA ALA A 251 -28.78 3.45 12.02
C ALA A 251 -27.67 3.72 13.06
N LEU A 252 -27.79 3.13 14.27
CA LEU A 252 -26.80 3.26 15.34
C LEU A 252 -25.47 2.59 14.99
N LEU A 253 -25.50 1.40 14.34
CA LEU A 253 -24.33 0.57 14.17
C LEU A 253 -23.71 0.62 12.78
N ILE A 254 -24.46 0.95 11.71
CA ILE A 254 -23.98 0.84 10.31
C ILE A 254 -22.73 1.67 10.05
N LYS A 255 -22.66 2.86 10.67
CA LYS A 255 -21.50 3.78 10.58
C LYS A 255 -20.35 3.42 11.52
N LYS A 256 -20.58 2.50 12.45
CA LYS A 256 -19.59 2.07 13.46
C LYS A 256 -19.00 0.70 13.12
N LEU A 257 -19.66 -0.03 12.23
CA LEU A 257 -19.15 -1.28 11.69
C LEU A 257 -18.02 -1.04 10.69
N PRO A 258 -17.05 -1.96 10.57
CA PRO A 258 -15.89 -1.81 9.69
C PRO A 258 -16.30 -1.52 8.24
N ASP A 259 -15.59 -0.60 7.58
CA ASP A 259 -15.81 -0.27 6.16
C ASP A 259 -15.41 -1.41 5.20
N VAL A 260 -14.69 -2.39 5.71
CA VAL A 260 -14.36 -3.64 5.00
C VAL A 260 -15.59 -4.51 4.73
N LEU A 261 -16.68 -4.32 5.50
CA LEU A 261 -17.94 -5.05 5.32
C LEU A 261 -18.83 -4.30 4.31
N ASP A 262 -19.35 -5.02 3.32
CA ASP A 262 -20.40 -4.48 2.47
C ASP A 262 -21.70 -4.26 3.27
N GLU A 263 -22.66 -3.51 2.69
CA GLU A 263 -23.91 -3.20 3.39
C GLU A 263 -24.68 -4.45 3.83
N LYS A 264 -24.70 -5.48 2.98
CA LYS A 264 -25.37 -6.75 3.27
C LYS A 264 -24.70 -7.49 4.43
N GLN A 265 -23.39 -7.49 4.45
CA GLN A 265 -22.59 -8.06 5.54
C GLN A 265 -22.78 -7.29 6.85
N LYS A 266 -22.84 -5.95 6.81
CA LYS A 266 -23.15 -5.10 7.96
C LYS A 266 -24.52 -5.41 8.54
N LEU A 267 -25.55 -5.53 7.71
CA LEU A 267 -26.92 -5.88 8.12
C LEU A 267 -27.00 -7.28 8.72
N ASN A 268 -26.29 -8.26 8.14
CA ASN A 268 -26.22 -9.62 8.67
C ASN A 268 -25.53 -9.65 10.04
N LYS A 269 -24.44 -8.90 10.22
CA LYS A 269 -23.74 -8.78 11.51
C LYS A 269 -24.65 -8.20 12.59
N ILE A 270 -25.41 -7.14 12.28
CA ILE A 270 -26.39 -6.55 13.18
C ILE A 270 -27.46 -7.58 13.57
N GLY A 271 -27.98 -8.34 12.61
CA GLY A 271 -28.92 -9.42 12.86
C GLY A 271 -28.39 -10.50 13.81
N ASN A 272 -27.12 -10.89 13.62
CA ASN A 272 -26.44 -11.85 14.50
C ASN A 272 -26.26 -11.32 15.92
N LEU A 273 -25.88 -10.06 16.11
CA LEU A 273 -25.74 -9.42 17.41
C LEU A 273 -27.06 -9.37 18.18
N LEU A 274 -28.17 -9.00 17.50
CA LEU A 274 -29.52 -9.02 18.09
C LEU A 274 -29.95 -10.44 18.48
N THR A 275 -29.64 -11.44 17.64
CA THR A 275 -29.92 -12.85 17.95
C THR A 275 -29.12 -13.32 19.15
N GLN A 276 -27.84 -13.00 19.25
CA GLN A 276 -26.99 -13.34 20.39
C GLN A 276 -27.54 -12.74 21.70
N LEU A 277 -27.90 -11.45 21.70
CA LEU A 277 -28.48 -10.79 22.88
C LEU A 277 -29.82 -11.41 23.29
N ARG A 278 -30.64 -11.83 22.32
CA ARG A 278 -31.92 -12.51 22.57
C ARG A 278 -31.69 -13.87 23.15
N VAL A 279 -30.79 -14.69 22.61
CA VAL A 279 -30.44 -16.02 23.09
C VAL A 279 -29.84 -15.95 24.50
N ALA A 280 -29.01 -14.92 24.75
CA ALA A 280 -28.45 -14.64 26.08
C ALA A 280 -29.52 -14.16 27.11
N GLY A 281 -30.78 -13.98 26.68
CA GLY A 281 -31.85 -13.54 27.55
C GLY A 281 -31.78 -12.06 28.01
N ILE A 282 -30.95 -11.24 27.34
CA ILE A 282 -30.72 -9.84 27.70
C ILE A 282 -31.80 -8.94 27.08
N ILE A 283 -32.25 -9.27 25.85
CA ILE A 283 -33.29 -8.53 25.14
C ILE A 283 -34.41 -9.45 24.69
N CYS A 284 -35.59 -8.88 24.50
CA CYS A 284 -36.74 -9.59 23.88
C CYS A 284 -37.48 -8.65 22.90
N VAL A 285 -38.37 -9.26 22.12
CA VAL A 285 -39.22 -8.51 21.22
C VAL A 285 -40.49 -8.12 21.99
N GLY A 286 -40.67 -6.82 22.20
CA GLY A 286 -41.85 -6.24 22.82
C GLY A 286 -42.93 -5.85 21.83
N GLU A 287 -43.81 -4.98 22.26
CA GLU A 287 -44.91 -4.47 21.41
C GLU A 287 -44.39 -3.80 20.13
N LYS A 288 -45.21 -3.84 19.07
CA LYS A 288 -44.90 -3.25 17.75
C LYS A 288 -43.57 -3.72 17.16
N LYS A 289 -43.12 -4.96 17.48
CA LYS A 289 -41.86 -5.55 17.00
C LYS A 289 -40.61 -4.71 17.37
N ARG A 290 -40.66 -4.01 18.50
CA ARG A 290 -39.49 -3.26 19.05
C ARG A 290 -38.71 -4.14 20.03
N TRP A 291 -37.41 -3.92 20.08
CA TRP A 291 -36.55 -4.57 21.05
C TRP A 291 -36.63 -3.87 22.39
N VAL A 292 -36.71 -4.62 23.45
CA VAL A 292 -36.74 -4.15 24.86
C VAL A 292 -35.79 -5.00 25.70
N LEU A 293 -35.33 -4.48 26.82
CA LEU A 293 -34.60 -5.25 27.80
C LEU A 293 -35.57 -6.24 28.47
N LYS A 294 -35.06 -7.43 28.79
CA LYS A 294 -35.82 -8.46 29.47
C LYS A 294 -35.78 -8.25 30.98
#